data_b8e0cebf22fa7694f1162ee44decfc5d
#
_entry.id   b8e0cebf22fa7694f1162ee44decfc5d
#
_cell.length_a   1.000
_cell.length_b   1.000
_cell.length_c   1.000
_cell.angle_alpha   90.00
_cell.angle_beta   90.00
_cell.angle_gamma   90.00
#
_symmetry.space_group_name_H-M   'P 1'
#
loop_
_entity.id
_entity.type
_entity.pdbx_description
1 polymer ?
#
loop_
_entity_poly.entity_id
_entity_poly.type
_entity_poly.pdbx_seq_one_letter_code
_entity_poly.pdbx_strand_id
1 'polypeptide(L)'
;MQKKTLSIILVGLAIILLSVFLYFLYNPIIYKGGIFNKVVHAEYKEKFDIKEHISFVFLGSKDDIQLVGAVNTQKKGLYDVNIKYHDELKPLTVEVSDTKSPTLRVRNYKTDKFEKVVVSHFTPKVKDADSIDKIKMTLGKEEPTEKSGEYEVKITAEDSSGNKTHKIAKLKRVDDKTPPVLTVGANLFCTAGQNLTDEFLLNGVSAQDDFDDSPQITVDSSEVQTGTPGTYRVKYECRDRSGNISETTKDVIVSATIGDNQKVIYLTFDDGPSPNTERILNILEKYNVKGTFFVTGNDASFRHLITRAANEGHTVGLHTYTHQYSIYSSEEAFFSDLSNVQNMVKQLTGIDSHHIRFAGGSSNTVSRSFNQGIMSRLVKDVQNRGFKYYDWNASSGDAAGNLVSRDSIVANSTSSSANHICLLMHDSRPKTTTVDALPEIIEHYMKLGYAFLPINDSTPVFHHGVNN
;
A
#
# COMPACT_ATOMS: atom_id res chain seq x y z
N MET A 1 71.16 63.80 26.02
CA MET A 1 70.44 63.07 24.95
C MET A 1 69.18 62.41 25.44
N GLN A 2 69.15 61.73 26.59
CA GLN A 2 67.95 60.97 27.09
C GLN A 2 66.70 61.81 27.29
N LYS A 3 66.75 63.05 27.79
CA LYS A 3 65.49 63.88 27.98
C LYS A 3 64.77 64.29 26.69
N LYS A 4 65.55 64.57 25.59
CA LYS A 4 64.94 64.91 24.30
C LYS A 4 64.28 63.70 23.63
N THR A 5 64.84 62.51 23.75
CA THR A 5 64.30 61.25 23.22
C THR A 5 63.02 60.87 23.97
N LEU A 6 62.99 61.02 25.31
CA LEU A 6 61.79 60.74 26.10
C LEU A 6 60.64 61.70 25.74
N SER A 7 60.98 63.01 25.50
CA SER A 7 59.99 64.01 25.11
C SER A 7 59.37 63.71 23.75
N ILE A 8 60.17 63.23 22.77
CA ILE A 8 59.67 62.83 21.42
C ILE A 8 58.79 61.58 21.52
N ILE A 9 59.13 60.61 22.36
CA ILE A 9 58.34 59.40 22.60
C ILE A 9 56.98 59.76 23.24
N LEU A 10 56.98 60.68 24.27
CA LEU A 10 55.76 61.14 24.92
C LEU A 10 54.84 61.94 23.99
N VAL A 11 55.38 62.79 23.12
CA VAL A 11 54.63 63.51 22.11
C VAL A 11 54.05 62.57 21.05
N GLY A 12 54.85 61.57 20.62
CA GLY A 12 54.38 60.50 19.70
C GLY A 12 53.24 59.68 20.30
N LEU A 13 53.37 59.30 21.57
CA LEU A 13 52.32 58.58 22.28
C LEU A 13 51.03 59.42 22.43
N ALA A 14 51.18 60.69 22.75
CA ALA A 14 50.04 61.62 22.84
C ALA A 14 49.29 61.81 21.51
N ILE A 15 50.07 61.87 20.40
CA ILE A 15 49.48 61.94 19.06
C ILE A 15 48.74 60.65 18.70
N ILE A 16 49.29 59.49 19.04
CA ILE A 16 48.68 58.20 18.82
C ILE A 16 47.38 58.09 19.67
N LEU A 17 47.44 58.46 20.94
CA LEU A 17 46.26 58.43 21.82
C LEU A 17 45.18 59.39 21.33
N LEU A 18 45.56 60.60 20.88
CA LEU A 18 44.60 61.55 20.34
C LEU A 18 44.01 61.03 18.99
N SER A 19 44.81 60.41 18.15
CA SER A 19 44.34 59.84 16.90
C SER A 19 43.37 58.68 17.17
N VAL A 20 43.63 57.83 18.14
CA VAL A 20 42.78 56.73 18.57
C VAL A 20 41.45 57.28 19.18
N PHE A 21 41.58 58.33 20.02
CA PHE A 21 40.39 58.96 20.60
C PHE A 21 39.53 59.62 19.52
N LEU A 22 40.11 60.36 18.57
CA LEU A 22 39.38 60.95 17.43
C LEU A 22 38.76 59.88 16.55
N TYR A 23 39.45 58.75 16.35
CA TYR A 23 38.87 57.64 15.61
C TYR A 23 37.61 57.11 16.26
N PHE A 24 37.61 56.90 17.60
CA PHE A 24 36.44 56.44 18.34
C PHE A 24 35.34 57.49 18.44
N LEU A 25 35.64 58.77 18.45
CA LEU A 25 34.64 59.84 18.34
C LEU A 25 33.94 59.81 16.99
N TYR A 26 34.64 59.50 15.92
CA TYR A 26 34.08 59.40 14.59
C TYR A 26 33.40 58.04 14.29
N ASN A 27 33.89 56.95 14.91
CA ASN A 27 33.37 55.59 14.78
C ASN A 27 32.99 55.05 16.19
N PRO A 28 31.95 55.54 16.81
CA PRO A 28 31.63 55.24 18.21
C PRO A 28 31.13 53.82 18.43
N ILE A 29 30.72 53.09 17.36
CA ILE A 29 30.12 51.76 17.45
C ILE A 29 31.14 50.75 16.94
N ILE A 30 31.40 49.73 17.78
CA ILE A 30 32.23 48.59 17.42
C ILE A 30 31.35 47.36 17.38
N TYR A 31 31.29 46.74 16.22
CA TYR A 31 30.53 45.50 16.03
C TYR A 31 31.35 44.28 16.47
N LYS A 32 30.66 43.18 16.74
CA LYS A 32 31.32 41.89 16.92
C LYS A 32 32.10 41.54 15.62
N GLY A 33 33.35 41.15 15.76
CA GLY A 33 34.24 40.92 14.60
C GLY A 33 35.32 42.02 14.44
N GLY A 34 35.25 43.10 15.24
CA GLY A 34 36.35 44.08 15.38
C GLY A 34 36.02 45.47 14.83
N ILE A 35 36.97 46.40 15.05
CA ILE A 35 36.82 47.85 14.80
C ILE A 35 36.70 48.21 13.29
N PHE A 36 37.10 47.29 12.40
CA PHE A 36 37.00 47.50 10.94
C PHE A 36 35.83 46.73 10.29
N ASN A 37 35.06 46.00 11.11
CA ASN A 37 33.93 45.24 10.58
C ASN A 37 32.74 46.17 10.29
N LYS A 38 32.33 46.24 9.03
CA LYS A 38 31.19 46.99 8.56
C LYS A 38 30.02 46.10 8.09
N VAL A 39 30.20 44.79 8.19
CA VAL A 39 29.19 43.80 7.87
C VAL A 39 28.82 43.04 9.13
N VAL A 40 27.54 43.04 9.47
CA VAL A 40 27.01 42.30 10.61
C VAL A 40 26.25 41.09 10.07
N HIS A 41 26.51 39.94 10.65
CA HIS A 41 25.85 38.72 10.24
C HIS A 41 24.52 38.54 11.02
N ALA A 42 23.46 38.18 10.27
CA ALA A 42 22.16 37.76 10.81
C ALA A 42 21.88 36.33 10.38
N GLU A 43 21.47 35.49 11.32
CA GLU A 43 21.17 34.10 11.03
C GLU A 43 19.85 33.96 10.28
N TYR A 44 19.84 33.10 9.23
CA TYR A 44 18.67 32.84 8.40
C TYR A 44 17.51 32.29 9.22
N LYS A 45 16.31 32.84 9.03
CA LYS A 45 15.06 32.51 9.73
C LYS A 45 15.08 32.73 11.26
N GLU A 46 16.09 33.41 11.79
CA GLU A 46 16.12 33.78 13.20
C GLU A 46 15.77 35.27 13.40
N LYS A 47 15.41 35.62 14.61
CA LYS A 47 15.17 37.02 14.97
C LYS A 47 16.48 37.78 14.97
N PHE A 48 16.54 38.90 14.26
CA PHE A 48 17.69 39.77 14.25
C PHE A 48 17.50 40.93 15.22
N ASP A 49 18.45 41.17 16.11
CA ASP A 49 18.56 42.33 16.96
C ASP A 49 19.97 42.90 16.85
N ILE A 50 20.08 44.11 16.30
CA ILE A 50 21.39 44.77 16.10
C ILE A 50 22.17 44.93 17.42
N LYS A 51 21.50 45.13 18.54
CA LYS A 51 22.14 45.32 19.84
C LYS A 51 22.98 44.12 20.28
N GLU A 52 22.59 42.93 19.89
CA GLU A 52 23.33 41.70 20.17
C GLU A 52 24.63 41.59 19.35
N HIS A 53 24.75 42.34 18.26
CA HIS A 53 25.92 42.36 17.36
C HIS A 53 26.89 43.51 17.65
N ILE A 54 26.61 44.33 18.62
CA ILE A 54 27.49 45.43 19.06
C ILE A 54 28.36 44.93 20.20
N SER A 55 29.68 45.08 20.07
CA SER A 55 30.65 44.82 21.15
C SER A 55 30.75 45.94 22.12
N PHE A 56 30.92 47.18 21.63
CA PHE A 56 31.18 48.35 22.46
C PHE A 56 30.63 49.60 21.77
N VAL A 57 30.18 50.58 22.61
CA VAL A 57 29.76 51.90 22.18
C VAL A 57 30.59 52.92 22.96
N PHE A 58 31.36 53.76 22.22
CA PHE A 58 32.18 54.79 22.82
C PHE A 58 31.36 55.99 23.24
N LEU A 59 31.45 56.37 24.53
CA LEU A 59 30.68 57.46 25.14
C LEU A 59 29.16 57.33 25.00
N GLY A 60 28.63 56.09 25.06
CA GLY A 60 27.19 55.86 25.03
C GLY A 60 26.81 54.43 25.41
N SER A 61 25.54 54.12 25.24
CA SER A 61 24.95 52.80 25.52
C SER A 61 24.47 52.12 24.25
N LYS A 62 24.41 50.79 24.27
CA LYS A 62 23.71 50.03 23.21
C LYS A 62 22.23 50.37 23.10
N ASP A 63 21.66 50.88 24.20
CA ASP A 63 20.25 51.28 24.25
C ASP A 63 19.95 52.55 23.44
N ASP A 64 20.98 53.37 23.17
CA ASP A 64 20.88 54.59 22.38
C ASP A 64 20.86 54.28 20.86
N ILE A 65 21.01 52.99 20.49
CA ILE A 65 21.11 52.55 19.09
C ILE A 65 19.78 52.07 18.58
N GLN A 66 19.39 52.59 17.42
CA GLN A 66 18.20 52.18 16.67
C GLN A 66 18.59 51.74 15.26
N LEU A 67 18.03 50.60 14.82
CA LEU A 67 18.12 50.15 13.43
C LEU A 67 17.11 50.94 12.61
N VAL A 68 17.55 51.57 11.54
CA VAL A 68 16.72 52.29 10.54
C VAL A 68 16.80 51.53 9.22
N GLY A 69 15.68 50.95 8.81
CA GLY A 69 15.59 49.99 7.69
C GLY A 69 15.09 48.66 8.17
N ALA A 70 14.86 47.75 7.21
CA ALA A 70 14.35 46.42 7.48
C ALA A 70 15.34 45.35 7.01
N VAL A 71 15.59 44.36 7.87
CA VAL A 71 16.33 43.16 7.56
C VAL A 71 15.34 42.00 7.46
N ASN A 72 15.20 41.44 6.29
CA ASN A 72 14.33 40.26 6.08
C ASN A 72 15.14 38.98 6.30
N THR A 73 15.15 38.46 7.50
CA THR A 73 15.86 37.21 7.83
C THR A 73 15.27 35.96 7.15
N GLN A 74 14.07 36.05 6.55
CA GLN A 74 13.48 34.96 5.79
C GLN A 74 14.09 34.79 4.38
N LYS A 75 14.98 35.71 3.98
CA LYS A 75 15.63 35.66 2.65
C LYS A 75 17.13 35.93 2.82
N LYS A 76 17.97 34.97 2.39
CA LYS A 76 19.42 35.10 2.38
C LYS A 76 19.85 36.25 1.45
N GLY A 77 20.86 37.03 1.83
CA GLY A 77 21.38 38.15 1.03
C GLY A 77 21.91 39.30 1.86
N LEU A 78 22.34 40.37 1.19
CA LEU A 78 22.85 41.59 1.81
C LEU A 78 21.72 42.62 1.93
N TYR A 79 21.64 43.25 3.08
CA TYR A 79 20.67 44.29 3.41
C TYR A 79 21.40 45.56 3.87
N ASP A 80 21.31 46.61 3.08
CA ASP A 80 21.86 47.89 3.49
C ASP A 80 20.84 48.64 4.34
N VAL A 81 21.23 48.93 5.55
CA VAL A 81 20.42 49.62 6.58
C VAL A 81 21.24 50.74 7.19
N ASN A 82 20.61 51.52 8.04
CA ASN A 82 21.30 52.55 8.82
C ASN A 82 21.16 52.30 10.31
N ILE A 83 22.18 52.67 11.05
CA ILE A 83 22.15 52.75 12.50
C ILE A 83 21.97 54.23 12.87
N LYS A 84 20.89 54.55 13.60
CA LYS A 84 20.71 55.83 14.23
C LYS A 84 21.37 55.76 15.62
N TYR A 85 22.37 56.65 15.79
CA TYR A 85 23.04 56.83 17.09
C TYR A 85 23.11 58.37 17.34
N HIS A 86 22.47 58.83 18.46
CA HIS A 86 22.09 60.21 18.62
C HIS A 86 21.31 60.75 17.40
N ASP A 87 21.72 61.80 16.76
CA ASP A 87 21.06 62.35 15.57
C ASP A 87 21.77 61.99 14.25
N GLU A 88 22.78 61.13 14.32
CA GLU A 88 23.52 60.67 13.12
C GLU A 88 23.01 59.33 12.61
N LEU A 89 22.96 59.21 11.27
CA LEU A 89 22.73 57.96 10.56
C LEU A 89 24.08 57.41 10.04
N LYS A 90 24.41 56.18 10.40
CA LYS A 90 25.61 55.49 9.95
C LYS A 90 25.22 54.27 9.13
N PRO A 91 25.74 54.11 7.89
CA PRO A 91 25.44 52.97 7.05
C PRO A 91 26.02 51.69 7.62
N LEU A 92 25.24 50.59 7.52
CA LEU A 92 25.61 49.27 7.91
C LEU A 92 25.06 48.24 6.89
N THR A 93 25.87 47.29 6.52
CA THR A 93 25.40 46.11 5.76
C THR A 93 25.13 44.95 6.70
N VAL A 94 23.97 44.35 6.61
CA VAL A 94 23.62 43.11 7.30
C VAL A 94 23.57 41.96 6.30
N GLU A 95 24.42 40.97 6.51
CA GLU A 95 24.41 39.74 5.73
C GLU A 95 23.51 38.72 6.40
N VAL A 96 22.42 38.34 5.75
CA VAL A 96 21.58 37.22 6.15
C VAL A 96 22.10 35.96 5.49
N SER A 97 22.69 35.08 6.25
CA SER A 97 23.18 33.79 5.79
C SER A 97 22.88 32.71 6.82
N ASP A 98 22.89 31.48 6.37
CA ASP A 98 22.67 30.30 7.19
C ASP A 98 24.03 29.68 7.50
N THR A 99 24.40 29.73 8.76
CA THR A 99 25.69 29.18 9.25
C THR A 99 25.50 27.97 10.13
N LYS A 100 24.25 27.61 10.41
CA LYS A 100 23.92 26.50 11.29
C LYS A 100 23.81 25.20 10.50
N SER A 101 24.54 24.20 10.97
CA SER A 101 24.45 22.88 10.37
C SER A 101 23.14 22.18 10.73
N PRO A 102 22.61 21.34 9.83
CA PRO A 102 21.42 20.52 10.09
C PRO A 102 21.63 19.65 11.34
N THR A 103 20.57 19.44 12.11
CA THR A 103 20.60 18.40 13.13
C THR A 103 20.19 17.07 12.53
N LEU A 104 20.97 16.02 12.76
CA LEU A 104 20.79 14.69 12.20
C LEU A 104 20.63 13.65 13.32
N ARG A 105 19.61 12.79 13.21
CA ARG A 105 19.46 11.58 14.02
C ARG A 105 19.34 10.39 13.07
N VAL A 106 19.97 9.27 13.41
CA VAL A 106 19.96 8.04 12.64
C VAL A 106 19.73 6.86 13.58
N ARG A 107 19.25 5.73 13.04
CA ARG A 107 19.14 4.46 13.75
C ARG A 107 20.18 3.48 13.21
N ASN A 108 20.52 2.49 14.03
CA ASN A 108 21.30 1.35 13.57
C ASN A 108 20.43 0.50 12.64
N TYR A 109 21.09 -0.21 11.73
CA TYR A 109 20.43 -1.09 10.77
C TYR A 109 21.04 -2.48 10.81
N LYS A 110 20.18 -3.49 10.66
CA LYS A 110 20.60 -4.90 10.57
C LYS A 110 20.04 -5.48 9.27
N THR A 111 20.87 -6.18 8.53
CA THR A 111 20.49 -6.82 7.26
C THR A 111 21.39 -8.04 6.98
N ASP A 112 21.07 -8.79 5.94
CA ASP A 112 22.01 -9.80 5.41
C ASP A 112 23.26 -9.16 4.79
N LYS A 113 24.23 -9.99 4.45
CA LYS A 113 25.51 -9.50 3.91
C LYS A 113 25.43 -9.01 2.46
N PHE A 114 24.37 -9.34 1.72
CA PHE A 114 24.23 -9.00 0.30
C PHE A 114 23.43 -7.72 0.05
N GLU A 115 22.69 -7.22 1.06
CA GLU A 115 21.88 -6.00 0.94
C GLU A 115 22.72 -4.80 0.50
N LYS A 116 22.30 -4.11 -0.56
CA LYS A 116 22.84 -2.81 -0.93
C LYS A 116 22.28 -1.74 0.00
N VAL A 117 23.11 -1.26 0.91
CA VAL A 117 22.68 -0.31 1.95
C VAL A 117 22.56 1.11 1.37
N VAL A 118 21.45 1.76 1.67
CA VAL A 118 21.15 3.16 1.31
C VAL A 118 20.82 3.98 2.56
N VAL A 119 20.84 5.32 2.42
CA VAL A 119 20.60 6.25 3.56
C VAL A 119 19.28 5.98 4.27
N SER A 120 18.21 5.67 3.53
CA SER A 120 16.88 5.46 4.08
C SER A 120 16.81 4.31 5.08
N HIS A 121 17.65 3.29 4.94
CA HIS A 121 17.71 2.15 5.88
C HIS A 121 18.02 2.58 7.31
N PHE A 122 18.76 3.68 7.48
CA PHE A 122 19.10 4.24 8.78
C PHE A 122 18.01 5.19 9.34
N THR A 123 16.85 5.26 8.68
CA THR A 123 15.70 6.09 9.08
C THR A 123 16.11 7.50 9.54
N PRO A 124 16.81 8.28 8.72
CA PRO A 124 17.37 9.55 9.13
C PRO A 124 16.25 10.55 9.43
N LYS A 125 16.42 11.29 10.54
CA LYS A 125 15.57 12.42 10.88
C LYS A 125 16.42 13.67 10.91
N VAL A 126 16.08 14.65 10.07
CA VAL A 126 16.79 15.90 9.94
C VAL A 126 15.89 17.06 10.35
N LYS A 127 16.48 18.06 11.03
CA LYS A 127 15.83 19.36 11.27
C LYS A 127 16.81 20.46 10.91
N ASP A 128 16.35 21.45 10.18
CA ASP A 128 17.11 22.58 9.71
C ASP A 128 16.22 23.78 9.43
N ALA A 129 16.83 24.95 9.19
CA ALA A 129 16.13 26.12 8.68
C ALA A 129 15.66 25.92 7.22
N ASP A 130 16.42 25.15 6.44
CA ASP A 130 15.99 24.72 5.11
C ASP A 130 14.89 23.66 5.19
N SER A 131 14.09 23.55 4.13
CA SER A 131 13.12 22.47 3.98
C SER A 131 13.85 21.17 3.65
N ILE A 132 13.26 20.02 4.02
CA ILE A 132 13.89 18.70 3.93
C ILE A 132 14.30 18.33 2.49
N ASP A 133 13.57 18.80 1.49
CA ASP A 133 13.85 18.60 0.06
C ASP A 133 15.15 19.29 -0.40
N LYS A 134 15.64 20.26 0.36
CA LYS A 134 16.92 20.96 0.12
C LYS A 134 18.09 20.38 0.90
N ILE A 135 17.85 19.41 1.76
CA ILE A 135 18.90 18.75 2.52
C ILE A 135 19.42 17.55 1.76
N LYS A 136 20.68 17.59 1.38
CA LYS A 136 21.36 16.47 0.73
C LYS A 136 21.88 15.49 1.79
N MET A 137 21.40 14.25 1.73
CA MET A 137 21.88 13.18 2.60
C MET A 137 22.76 12.20 1.81
N THR A 138 23.91 11.83 2.38
CA THR A 138 24.87 10.92 1.75
C THR A 138 25.37 9.89 2.76
N LEU A 139 25.59 8.65 2.26
CA LEU A 139 26.40 7.65 2.95
C LEU A 139 27.89 7.96 2.72
N GLY A 140 28.71 7.66 3.69
CA GLY A 140 30.15 7.59 3.56
C GLY A 140 30.60 6.46 2.64
N LYS A 141 31.84 6.02 2.78
CA LYS A 141 32.40 4.92 1.99
C LYS A 141 31.49 3.68 2.10
N GLU A 142 31.17 3.05 0.98
CA GLU A 142 30.47 1.76 0.96
C GLU A 142 31.29 0.74 1.77
N GLU A 143 30.64 0.16 2.77
CA GLU A 143 31.22 -0.93 3.53
C GLU A 143 31.18 -2.22 2.70
N PRO A 144 32.14 -3.15 2.93
CA PRO A 144 32.23 -4.35 2.11
C PRO A 144 30.93 -5.15 2.18
N THR A 145 30.40 -5.47 1.00
CA THR A 145 29.35 -6.46 0.80
C THR A 145 29.94 -7.87 0.92
N GLU A 146 29.06 -8.88 1.08
CA GLU A 146 29.42 -10.31 1.11
C GLU A 146 30.17 -10.78 2.37
N LYS A 147 30.36 -9.91 3.36
CA LYS A 147 30.94 -10.28 4.65
C LYS A 147 30.00 -9.94 5.80
N SER A 148 29.75 -10.91 6.65
CA SER A 148 29.06 -10.68 7.92
C SER A 148 29.98 -9.93 8.90
N GLY A 149 29.41 -9.11 9.76
CA GLY A 149 30.14 -8.31 10.74
C GLY A 149 29.39 -7.06 11.18
N GLU A 150 30.02 -6.30 12.07
CA GLU A 150 29.54 -4.98 12.47
C GLU A 150 30.43 -3.90 11.87
N TYR A 151 29.78 -2.92 11.21
CA TYR A 151 30.46 -1.83 10.50
C TYR A 151 29.92 -0.50 11.01
N GLU A 152 30.80 0.53 11.00
CA GLU A 152 30.41 1.90 11.28
C GLU A 152 30.16 2.64 9.95
N VAL A 153 28.93 3.15 9.79
CA VAL A 153 28.52 3.86 8.59
C VAL A 153 28.33 5.33 8.91
N LYS A 154 29.08 6.19 8.22
CA LYS A 154 28.96 7.64 8.34
C LYS A 154 27.84 8.15 7.44
N ILE A 155 26.85 8.82 8.05
CA ILE A 155 25.77 9.49 7.33
C ILE A 155 25.93 10.99 7.48
N THR A 156 25.94 11.72 6.39
CA THR A 156 26.12 13.17 6.35
C THR A 156 24.86 13.83 5.82
N ALA A 157 24.43 14.90 6.49
CA ALA A 157 23.41 15.82 6.01
C ALA A 157 24.07 17.17 5.70
N GLU A 158 23.76 17.73 4.53
CA GLU A 158 24.27 19.01 4.03
C GLU A 158 23.11 19.88 3.59
N ASP A 159 23.03 21.10 4.11
CA ASP A 159 22.02 22.09 3.74
C ASP A 159 22.36 22.82 2.43
N SER A 160 21.46 23.68 1.97
CA SER A 160 21.66 24.45 0.74
C SER A 160 22.78 25.52 0.86
N SER A 161 23.24 25.83 2.05
CA SER A 161 24.35 26.76 2.34
C SER A 161 25.69 26.06 2.44
N GLY A 162 25.70 24.71 2.40
CA GLY A 162 26.91 23.88 2.49
C GLY A 162 27.32 23.51 3.91
N ASN A 163 26.49 23.87 4.94
CA ASN A 163 26.77 23.45 6.30
C ASN A 163 26.49 21.95 6.46
N LYS A 164 27.37 21.24 7.17
CA LYS A 164 27.32 19.79 7.27
C LYS A 164 27.29 19.29 8.68
N THR A 165 26.49 18.27 8.87
CA THR A 165 26.58 17.44 10.07
C THR A 165 26.68 15.97 9.69
N HIS A 166 27.28 15.17 10.56
CA HIS A 166 27.36 13.73 10.33
C HIS A 166 27.03 12.96 11.62
N LYS A 167 26.56 11.75 11.43
CA LYS A 167 26.36 10.76 12.49
C LYS A 167 26.90 9.42 12.04
N ILE A 168 27.40 8.65 13.00
CA ILE A 168 27.82 7.27 12.79
C ILE A 168 26.67 6.38 13.26
N ALA A 169 26.23 5.47 12.40
CA ALA A 169 25.30 4.39 12.70
C ALA A 169 26.01 3.05 12.64
N LYS A 170 25.57 2.08 13.42
CA LYS A 170 26.05 0.70 13.32
C LYS A 170 25.24 -0.04 12.26
N LEU A 171 25.91 -0.65 11.32
CA LEU A 171 25.40 -1.61 10.35
C LEU A 171 25.82 -3.00 10.79
N LYS A 172 24.87 -3.87 11.08
CA LYS A 172 25.14 -5.28 11.36
C LYS A 172 24.75 -6.12 10.15
N ARG A 173 25.76 -6.68 9.47
CA ARG A 173 25.57 -7.65 8.39
C ARG A 173 25.62 -9.07 8.96
N VAL A 174 24.64 -9.90 8.63
CA VAL A 174 24.56 -11.28 9.10
C VAL A 174 24.60 -12.27 7.93
N ASP A 175 25.01 -13.49 8.22
CA ASP A 175 24.79 -14.62 7.33
C ASP A 175 23.35 -15.06 7.54
N ASP A 176 22.49 -14.71 6.60
CA ASP A 176 21.12 -15.19 6.62
C ASP A 176 21.07 -16.66 6.20
N LYS A 177 20.38 -17.47 7.00
CA LYS A 177 20.17 -18.91 6.80
C LYS A 177 18.70 -19.29 6.88
N THR A 178 17.82 -18.30 6.93
CA THR A 178 16.40 -18.48 7.06
C THR A 178 15.80 -18.52 5.64
N PRO A 179 15.16 -19.63 5.23
CA PRO A 179 14.44 -19.63 3.97
C PRO A 179 13.26 -18.67 3.96
N PRO A 180 12.90 -18.09 2.81
CA PRO A 180 11.71 -17.27 2.68
C PRO A 180 10.45 -18.07 2.98
N VAL A 181 9.45 -17.44 3.58
CA VAL A 181 8.13 -18.03 3.80
C VAL A 181 7.33 -17.90 2.51
N LEU A 182 7.17 -19.01 1.79
CA LEU A 182 6.40 -19.09 0.55
C LEU A 182 4.96 -19.50 0.88
N THR A 183 4.00 -18.68 0.50
CA THR A 183 2.56 -18.94 0.66
C THR A 183 1.92 -19.11 -0.71
N VAL A 184 1.17 -20.19 -0.89
CA VAL A 184 0.34 -20.43 -2.07
C VAL A 184 -1.13 -20.39 -1.66
N GLY A 185 -1.97 -19.76 -2.48
CA GLY A 185 -3.41 -19.72 -2.28
C GLY A 185 -4.09 -21.04 -2.64
N ALA A 186 -5.41 -21.00 -2.80
CA ALA A 186 -6.21 -22.16 -3.20
C ALA A 186 -5.79 -22.72 -4.57
N ASN A 187 -6.24 -23.95 -4.87
CA ASN A 187 -6.00 -24.62 -6.14
C ASN A 187 -6.46 -23.78 -7.34
N LEU A 188 -5.80 -23.97 -8.47
CA LEU A 188 -6.12 -23.28 -9.72
C LEU A 188 -7.06 -24.15 -10.58
N PHE A 189 -7.94 -23.48 -11.31
CA PHE A 189 -8.89 -24.14 -12.21
C PHE A 189 -8.72 -23.59 -13.62
N CYS A 190 -8.63 -24.46 -14.61
CA CYS A 190 -8.62 -24.10 -16.00
C CYS A 190 -9.44 -25.10 -16.84
N THR A 191 -9.76 -24.73 -18.07
CA THR A 191 -10.40 -25.64 -19.04
C THR A 191 -9.36 -26.33 -19.89
N ALA A 192 -9.70 -27.52 -20.37
CA ALA A 192 -8.85 -28.27 -21.28
C ALA A 192 -8.49 -27.42 -22.51
N GLY A 193 -7.18 -27.37 -22.84
CA GLY A 193 -6.64 -26.57 -23.93
C GLY A 193 -6.29 -25.12 -23.55
N GLN A 194 -6.56 -24.66 -22.33
CA GLN A 194 -6.18 -23.34 -21.86
C GLN A 194 -4.65 -23.23 -21.73
N ASN A 195 -4.08 -22.12 -22.22
CA ASN A 195 -2.67 -21.83 -22.02
C ASN A 195 -2.45 -21.32 -20.58
N LEU A 196 -1.50 -21.91 -19.86
CA LEU A 196 -1.13 -21.48 -18.52
C LEU A 196 -0.06 -20.38 -18.63
N THR A 197 -0.44 -19.18 -18.21
CA THR A 197 0.50 -18.04 -18.10
C THR A 197 1.09 -17.98 -16.71
N ASP A 198 2.25 -17.33 -16.56
CA ASP A 198 2.84 -17.08 -15.24
C ASP A 198 1.89 -16.29 -14.33
N GLU A 199 1.15 -15.33 -14.88
CA GLU A 199 0.13 -14.56 -14.14
C GLU A 199 -0.95 -15.49 -13.56
N PHE A 200 -1.42 -16.46 -14.34
CA PHE A 200 -2.38 -17.46 -13.88
C PHE A 200 -1.78 -18.34 -12.78
N LEU A 201 -0.57 -18.85 -13.00
CA LEU A 201 0.09 -19.77 -12.07
C LEU A 201 0.49 -19.10 -10.76
N LEU A 202 0.88 -17.83 -10.81
CA LEU A 202 1.28 -17.04 -9.62
C LEU A 202 0.08 -16.41 -8.90
N ASN A 203 -1.14 -16.60 -9.36
CA ASN A 203 -2.31 -16.09 -8.67
C ASN A 203 -2.41 -16.66 -7.26
N GLY A 204 -2.43 -15.76 -6.25
CA GLY A 204 -2.45 -16.11 -4.84
C GLY A 204 -1.13 -16.66 -4.29
N VAL A 205 -0.01 -16.48 -5.01
CA VAL A 205 1.33 -16.84 -4.53
C VAL A 205 2.03 -15.60 -4.00
N SER A 206 2.63 -15.70 -2.84
CA SER A 206 3.43 -14.63 -2.23
C SER A 206 4.58 -15.20 -1.42
N ALA A 207 5.63 -14.39 -1.27
CA ALA A 207 6.76 -14.76 -0.43
C ALA A 207 7.14 -13.60 0.49
N GLN A 208 7.63 -13.92 1.67
CA GLN A 208 8.16 -12.98 2.66
C GLN A 208 9.45 -13.53 3.24
N ASP A 209 10.41 -12.65 3.50
CA ASP A 209 11.67 -12.99 4.12
C ASP A 209 12.08 -11.91 5.13
N ASP A 210 12.94 -12.29 6.10
CA ASP A 210 13.38 -11.38 7.17
C ASP A 210 14.31 -10.27 6.67
N PHE A 211 15.03 -10.53 5.58
CA PHE A 211 16.07 -9.62 5.05
C PHE A 211 15.93 -9.32 3.56
N ASP A 212 15.20 -10.13 2.80
CA ASP A 212 14.95 -9.91 1.39
C ASP A 212 13.50 -9.46 1.13
N ASP A 213 13.33 -8.17 0.79
CA ASP A 213 12.01 -7.60 0.49
C ASP A 213 11.38 -8.14 -0.81
N SER A 214 12.16 -8.87 -1.63
CA SER A 214 11.73 -9.35 -2.94
C SER A 214 12.33 -10.71 -3.30
N PRO A 215 12.06 -11.75 -2.50
CA PRO A 215 12.52 -13.10 -2.81
C PRO A 215 12.00 -13.56 -4.19
N GLN A 216 12.84 -14.28 -4.93
CA GLN A 216 12.52 -14.71 -6.29
C GLN A 216 11.68 -15.98 -6.27
N ILE A 217 10.48 -15.92 -6.87
CA ILE A 217 9.57 -17.06 -7.00
C ILE A 217 9.72 -17.60 -8.42
N THR A 218 9.91 -18.90 -8.54
CA THR A 218 9.86 -19.64 -9.80
C THR A 218 8.77 -20.70 -9.74
N VAL A 219 8.17 -21.01 -10.90
CA VAL A 219 7.09 -21.98 -11.03
C VAL A 219 7.45 -23.04 -12.08
N ASP A 220 7.28 -24.30 -11.73
CA ASP A 220 7.40 -25.42 -12.65
C ASP A 220 6.04 -26.07 -12.85
N SER A 221 5.48 -25.89 -14.03
CA SER A 221 4.22 -26.47 -14.50
C SER A 221 4.41 -27.54 -15.56
N SER A 222 5.62 -28.07 -15.73
CA SER A 222 5.96 -29.04 -16.78
C SER A 222 5.16 -30.34 -16.72
N GLU A 223 4.65 -30.71 -15.56
CA GLU A 223 3.80 -31.89 -15.37
C GLU A 223 2.33 -31.64 -15.74
N VAL A 224 1.91 -30.39 -16.01
CA VAL A 224 0.51 -30.06 -16.30
C VAL A 224 0.16 -30.37 -17.75
N GLN A 225 -0.74 -31.32 -17.95
CA GLN A 225 -1.27 -31.66 -19.26
C GLN A 225 -2.59 -30.91 -19.49
N THR A 226 -2.51 -29.70 -20.00
CA THR A 226 -3.70 -28.86 -20.21
C THR A 226 -4.69 -29.43 -21.22
N GLY A 227 -4.26 -30.33 -22.14
CA GLY A 227 -5.15 -31.00 -23.10
C GLY A 227 -6.00 -32.12 -22.49
N THR A 228 -5.74 -32.57 -21.28
CA THR A 228 -6.40 -33.72 -20.65
C THR A 228 -7.02 -33.29 -19.29
N PRO A 229 -8.33 -33.49 -19.11
CA PRO A 229 -8.97 -33.25 -17.82
C PRO A 229 -8.32 -34.06 -16.69
N GLY A 230 -8.07 -33.44 -15.57
CA GLY A 230 -7.40 -34.07 -14.42
C GLY A 230 -6.89 -33.06 -13.41
N THR A 231 -6.28 -33.57 -12.35
CA THR A 231 -5.59 -32.76 -11.33
C THR A 231 -4.10 -32.94 -11.50
N TYR A 232 -3.40 -31.83 -11.69
CA TYR A 232 -1.96 -31.79 -11.93
C TYR A 232 -1.28 -30.95 -10.87
N ARG A 233 -0.04 -31.32 -10.52
CA ARG A 233 0.72 -30.60 -9.51
C ARG A 233 1.66 -29.60 -10.15
N VAL A 234 1.65 -28.39 -9.62
CA VAL A 234 2.60 -27.31 -9.94
C VAL A 234 3.53 -27.13 -8.76
N LYS A 235 4.81 -27.03 -9.02
CA LYS A 235 5.84 -26.80 -7.99
C LYS A 235 6.26 -25.33 -8.00
N TYR A 236 6.43 -24.78 -6.82
CA TYR A 236 6.92 -23.43 -6.60
C TYR A 236 8.20 -23.50 -5.78
N GLU A 237 9.23 -22.82 -6.23
CA GLU A 237 10.45 -22.58 -5.48
C GLU A 237 10.56 -21.09 -5.22
N CYS A 238 10.91 -20.71 -4.00
CA CYS A 238 11.22 -19.35 -3.65
C CYS A 238 12.65 -19.29 -3.11
N ARG A 239 13.43 -18.36 -3.63
CA ARG A 239 14.83 -18.17 -3.26
C ARG A 239 15.07 -16.73 -2.83
N ASP A 240 15.67 -16.54 -1.65
CA ASP A 240 16.17 -15.24 -1.21
C ASP A 240 17.53 -14.90 -1.85
N ARG A 241 17.99 -13.69 -1.63
CA ARG A 241 19.32 -13.25 -2.14
C ARG A 241 20.48 -13.90 -1.40
N SER A 242 20.28 -14.50 -0.23
CA SER A 242 21.29 -15.27 0.51
C SER A 242 21.42 -16.71 0.00
N GLY A 243 20.50 -17.14 -0.89
CA GLY A 243 20.49 -18.44 -1.51
C GLY A 243 19.70 -19.49 -0.72
N ASN A 244 18.97 -19.12 0.35
CA ASN A 244 18.10 -20.05 1.04
C ASN A 244 16.82 -20.27 0.22
N ILE A 245 16.29 -21.48 0.27
CA ILE A 245 15.20 -21.94 -0.60
C ILE A 245 14.06 -22.49 0.24
N SER A 246 12.83 -22.15 -0.17
CA SER A 246 11.62 -22.84 0.25
C SER A 246 10.88 -23.36 -0.97
N GLU A 247 10.21 -24.50 -0.82
CA GLU A 247 9.45 -25.16 -1.88
C GLU A 247 8.05 -25.49 -1.38
N THR A 248 7.08 -25.43 -2.29
CA THR A 248 5.71 -25.89 -2.03
C THR A 248 5.03 -26.29 -3.32
N THR A 249 3.85 -26.87 -3.22
CA THR A 249 3.08 -27.31 -4.40
C THR A 249 1.64 -26.82 -4.31
N LYS A 250 1.00 -26.68 -5.47
CA LYS A 250 -0.40 -26.33 -5.63
C LYS A 250 -1.00 -27.16 -6.76
N ASP A 251 -2.25 -27.55 -6.64
CA ASP A 251 -2.90 -28.30 -7.70
C ASP A 251 -3.53 -27.38 -8.74
N VAL A 252 -3.42 -27.74 -10.01
CA VAL A 252 -4.15 -27.18 -11.14
C VAL A 252 -5.17 -28.23 -11.58
N ILE A 253 -6.44 -27.89 -11.53
CA ILE A 253 -7.54 -28.76 -11.94
C ILE A 253 -7.96 -28.38 -13.34
N VAL A 254 -7.67 -29.26 -14.30
CA VAL A 254 -8.07 -29.09 -15.70
C VAL A 254 -9.45 -29.72 -15.88
N SER A 255 -10.44 -28.90 -16.18
CA SER A 255 -11.81 -29.35 -16.49
C SER A 255 -11.95 -29.68 -17.99
N ALA A 256 -12.83 -30.60 -18.33
CA ALA A 256 -13.15 -30.89 -19.73
C ALA A 256 -13.69 -29.61 -20.43
N THR A 257 -13.38 -29.47 -21.73
CA THR A 257 -14.00 -28.44 -22.55
C THR A 257 -15.48 -28.78 -22.74
N ILE A 258 -16.35 -27.82 -22.44
CA ILE A 258 -17.80 -28.02 -22.59
C ILE A 258 -18.16 -27.86 -24.05
N GLY A 259 -18.60 -28.95 -24.69
CA GLY A 259 -19.19 -28.90 -26.02
C GLY A 259 -20.65 -28.37 -25.94
N ASP A 260 -21.11 -27.69 -26.98
CA ASP A 260 -22.47 -27.12 -27.06
C ASP A 260 -23.60 -28.11 -26.76
N ASN A 261 -23.36 -29.42 -26.96
CA ASN A 261 -24.31 -30.50 -26.71
C ASN A 261 -24.11 -31.21 -25.36
N GLN A 262 -23.13 -30.81 -24.57
CA GLN A 262 -22.91 -31.42 -23.26
C GLN A 262 -23.90 -30.85 -22.26
N LYS A 263 -24.56 -31.73 -21.48
CA LYS A 263 -25.43 -31.30 -20.38
C LYS A 263 -24.58 -30.91 -19.17
N VAL A 264 -24.69 -29.66 -18.74
CA VAL A 264 -23.94 -29.11 -17.61
C VAL A 264 -24.88 -28.39 -16.67
N ILE A 265 -24.68 -28.60 -15.37
CA ILE A 265 -25.32 -27.83 -14.32
C ILE A 265 -24.28 -27.13 -13.43
N TYR A 266 -24.48 -25.84 -13.22
CA TYR A 266 -23.77 -25.02 -12.26
C TYR A 266 -24.65 -24.83 -11.02
N LEU A 267 -24.34 -25.54 -9.94
CA LEU A 267 -24.99 -25.32 -8.64
C LEU A 267 -24.42 -24.04 -8.03
N THR A 268 -25.26 -23.06 -7.79
CA THR A 268 -24.83 -21.76 -7.26
C THR A 268 -25.56 -21.44 -5.96
N PHE A 269 -24.82 -20.93 -4.96
CA PHE A 269 -25.28 -20.64 -3.62
C PHE A 269 -24.95 -19.19 -3.27
N ASP A 270 -25.96 -18.39 -2.93
CA ASP A 270 -25.82 -16.97 -2.60
C ASP A 270 -25.95 -16.74 -1.09
N ASP A 271 -25.46 -15.59 -0.60
CA ASP A 271 -25.61 -15.04 0.76
C ASP A 271 -24.75 -15.66 1.86
N GLY A 272 -24.02 -16.75 1.58
CA GLY A 272 -23.11 -17.34 2.56
C GLY A 272 -21.87 -16.45 2.85
N PRO A 273 -20.96 -16.91 3.75
CA PRO A 273 -21.01 -18.20 4.45
C PRO A 273 -21.94 -18.23 5.66
N SER A 274 -22.41 -19.42 6.00
CA SER A 274 -23.25 -19.69 7.17
C SER A 274 -23.06 -21.16 7.66
N PRO A 275 -23.70 -21.62 8.74
CA PRO A 275 -23.71 -23.04 9.09
C PRO A 275 -24.22 -23.95 7.98
N ASN A 276 -25.07 -23.46 7.08
CA ASN A 276 -25.56 -24.25 5.94
C ASN A 276 -24.47 -24.44 4.87
N THR A 277 -23.57 -23.49 4.72
CA THR A 277 -22.40 -23.61 3.81
C THR A 277 -21.58 -24.86 4.13
N GLU A 278 -21.31 -25.13 5.42
CA GLU A 278 -20.59 -26.33 5.86
C GLU A 278 -21.33 -27.62 5.46
N ARG A 279 -22.66 -27.66 5.71
CA ARG A 279 -23.49 -28.80 5.36
C ARG A 279 -23.54 -29.03 3.84
N ILE A 280 -23.61 -27.95 3.06
CA ILE A 280 -23.59 -28.00 1.59
C ILE A 280 -22.25 -28.54 1.11
N LEU A 281 -21.12 -28.04 1.62
CA LEU A 281 -19.78 -28.53 1.26
C LEU A 281 -19.67 -30.03 1.52
N ASN A 282 -20.14 -30.52 2.68
CA ASN A 282 -20.13 -31.96 3.02
C ASN A 282 -20.98 -32.79 2.02
N ILE A 283 -22.11 -32.25 1.55
CA ILE A 283 -22.95 -32.91 0.55
C ILE A 283 -22.23 -32.94 -0.80
N LEU A 284 -21.67 -31.82 -1.26
CA LEU A 284 -20.96 -31.73 -2.52
C LEU A 284 -19.74 -32.67 -2.55
N GLU A 285 -19.01 -32.77 -1.45
CA GLU A 285 -17.90 -33.71 -1.27
C GLU A 285 -18.40 -35.17 -1.39
N LYS A 286 -19.47 -35.52 -0.67
CA LYS A 286 -20.06 -36.88 -0.69
C LYS A 286 -20.44 -37.32 -2.11
N TYR A 287 -20.98 -36.43 -2.93
CA TYR A 287 -21.37 -36.72 -4.31
C TYR A 287 -20.25 -36.49 -5.32
N ASN A 288 -19.07 -36.05 -4.87
CA ASN A 288 -17.92 -35.64 -5.70
C ASN A 288 -18.31 -34.65 -6.81
N VAL A 289 -19.09 -33.64 -6.45
CA VAL A 289 -19.52 -32.56 -7.37
C VAL A 289 -19.01 -31.22 -6.88
N LYS A 290 -18.88 -30.26 -7.80
CA LYS A 290 -18.42 -28.93 -7.49
C LYS A 290 -19.53 -27.90 -7.71
N GLY A 291 -19.49 -26.81 -6.96
CA GLY A 291 -20.44 -25.70 -7.06
C GLY A 291 -19.77 -24.34 -7.00
N THR A 292 -20.55 -23.28 -7.01
CA THR A 292 -20.10 -21.89 -6.91
C THR A 292 -20.80 -21.21 -5.76
N PHE A 293 -20.04 -20.54 -4.90
CA PHE A 293 -20.53 -19.81 -3.76
C PHE A 293 -20.32 -18.31 -3.99
N PHE A 294 -21.41 -17.55 -4.15
CA PHE A 294 -21.36 -16.11 -4.22
C PHE A 294 -21.47 -15.56 -2.79
N VAL A 295 -20.33 -15.21 -2.21
CA VAL A 295 -20.21 -14.93 -0.77
C VAL A 295 -20.39 -13.48 -0.42
N THR A 296 -20.81 -13.23 0.83
CA THR A 296 -20.96 -11.91 1.44
C THR A 296 -19.98 -11.73 2.62
N GLY A 297 -19.89 -10.50 3.16
CA GLY A 297 -19.13 -10.20 4.38
C GLY A 297 -19.90 -10.39 5.68
N ASN A 298 -21.18 -10.77 5.63
CA ASN A 298 -22.12 -10.63 6.73
C ASN A 298 -21.81 -11.49 7.97
N ASP A 299 -21.30 -12.72 7.82
CA ASP A 299 -21.06 -13.63 8.95
C ASP A 299 -19.58 -13.96 9.11
N ALA A 300 -18.90 -13.14 9.90
CA ALA A 300 -17.46 -13.28 10.15
C ALA A 300 -17.08 -14.63 10.79
N SER A 301 -17.99 -15.26 11.55
CA SER A 301 -17.73 -16.50 12.27
C SER A 301 -17.54 -17.71 11.34
N PHE A 302 -18.04 -17.63 10.11
CA PHE A 302 -18.01 -18.71 9.13
C PHE A 302 -17.09 -18.45 7.93
N ARG A 303 -16.28 -17.37 7.96
CA ARG A 303 -15.36 -17.04 6.86
C ARG A 303 -14.34 -18.11 6.53
N HIS A 304 -13.98 -18.96 7.50
CA HIS A 304 -13.12 -20.12 7.26
C HIS A 304 -13.69 -21.10 6.22
N LEU A 305 -15.04 -21.11 6.04
CA LEU A 305 -15.69 -21.94 5.02
C LEU A 305 -15.45 -21.42 3.60
N ILE A 306 -15.16 -20.11 3.42
CA ILE A 306 -14.73 -19.56 2.14
C ILE A 306 -13.40 -20.20 1.71
N THR A 307 -12.44 -20.28 2.64
CA THR A 307 -11.16 -20.96 2.41
C THR A 307 -11.36 -22.44 2.13
N ARG A 308 -12.24 -23.10 2.89
CA ARG A 308 -12.59 -24.50 2.66
C ARG A 308 -13.17 -24.73 1.26
N ALA A 309 -14.16 -23.92 0.85
CA ALA A 309 -14.78 -24.02 -0.46
C ALA A 309 -13.76 -23.88 -1.60
N ALA A 310 -12.86 -22.89 -1.50
CA ALA A 310 -11.80 -22.69 -2.46
C ALA A 310 -10.84 -23.89 -2.51
N ASN A 311 -10.39 -24.42 -1.36
CA ASN A 311 -9.47 -25.55 -1.29
C ASN A 311 -10.09 -26.85 -1.80
N GLU A 312 -11.39 -27.04 -1.66
CA GLU A 312 -12.13 -28.21 -2.15
C GLU A 312 -12.48 -28.09 -3.64
N GLY A 313 -12.11 -27.00 -4.32
CA GLY A 313 -12.29 -26.86 -5.74
C GLY A 313 -13.64 -26.28 -6.18
N HIS A 314 -14.31 -25.60 -5.28
CA HIS A 314 -15.49 -24.81 -5.60
C HIS A 314 -15.06 -23.41 -6.03
N THR A 315 -15.84 -22.75 -6.87
CA THR A 315 -15.61 -21.34 -7.19
C THR A 315 -16.17 -20.47 -6.08
N VAL A 316 -15.35 -19.52 -5.61
CA VAL A 316 -15.76 -18.46 -4.71
C VAL A 316 -15.99 -17.19 -5.55
N GLY A 317 -17.26 -16.85 -5.76
CA GLY A 317 -17.70 -15.61 -6.38
C GLY A 317 -18.06 -14.54 -5.34
N LEU A 318 -18.35 -13.34 -5.80
CA LEU A 318 -18.60 -12.15 -4.99
C LEU A 318 -20.09 -11.77 -5.06
N HIS A 319 -20.76 -11.62 -3.89
CA HIS A 319 -22.18 -11.24 -3.81
C HIS A 319 -22.39 -9.95 -3.02
N THR A 320 -21.48 -8.98 -3.15
CA THR A 320 -21.39 -7.78 -2.33
C THR A 320 -20.97 -8.07 -0.87
N TYR A 321 -20.46 -7.05 -0.17
CA TYR A 321 -19.99 -7.27 1.21
C TYR A 321 -21.16 -7.21 2.21
N THR A 322 -22.00 -6.19 2.08
CA THR A 322 -23.10 -5.93 3.05
C THR A 322 -24.42 -6.56 2.68
N HIS A 323 -24.62 -6.90 1.41
CA HIS A 323 -25.91 -7.32 0.84
C HIS A 323 -27.06 -6.32 1.12
N GLN A 324 -26.72 -5.03 1.31
CA GLN A 324 -27.71 -3.98 1.53
C GLN A 324 -28.04 -3.29 0.20
N TYR A 325 -29.31 -3.14 -0.14
CA TYR A 325 -29.71 -2.49 -1.42
C TYR A 325 -29.31 -1.01 -1.51
N SER A 326 -28.92 -0.36 -0.39
CA SER A 326 -28.35 0.99 -0.38
C SER A 326 -27.03 1.10 -1.17
N ILE A 327 -26.34 -0.02 -1.44
CA ILE A 327 -25.18 -0.04 -2.34
C ILE A 327 -25.52 0.47 -3.75
N TYR A 328 -26.78 0.36 -4.15
CA TYR A 328 -27.26 0.86 -5.44
C TYR A 328 -27.59 2.36 -5.46
N SER A 329 -27.20 3.12 -4.43
CA SER A 329 -27.36 4.58 -4.42
C SER A 329 -26.43 5.30 -5.40
N SER A 330 -25.26 4.75 -5.67
CA SER A 330 -24.31 5.22 -6.70
C SER A 330 -23.37 4.10 -7.14
N GLU A 331 -22.67 4.31 -8.27
CA GLU A 331 -21.65 3.41 -8.76
C GLU A 331 -20.49 3.29 -7.75
N GLU A 332 -20.09 4.41 -7.13
CA GLU A 332 -19.02 4.43 -6.12
C GLU A 332 -19.39 3.60 -4.89
N ALA A 333 -20.65 3.69 -4.42
CA ALA A 333 -21.13 2.92 -3.28
C ALA A 333 -21.10 1.42 -3.61
N PHE A 334 -21.56 1.03 -4.81
CA PHE A 334 -21.51 -0.36 -5.26
C PHE A 334 -20.09 -0.89 -5.34
N PHE A 335 -19.18 -0.17 -6.02
CA PHE A 335 -17.79 -0.64 -6.17
C PHE A 335 -16.99 -0.62 -4.87
N SER A 336 -17.29 0.29 -3.95
CA SER A 336 -16.71 0.28 -2.60
C SER A 336 -17.09 -1.00 -1.85
N ASP A 337 -18.37 -1.37 -1.88
CA ASP A 337 -18.87 -2.58 -1.23
C ASP A 337 -18.33 -3.85 -1.92
N LEU A 338 -18.32 -3.89 -3.26
CA LEU A 338 -17.75 -4.99 -4.04
C LEU A 338 -16.24 -5.18 -3.75
N SER A 339 -15.50 -4.08 -3.66
CA SER A 339 -14.07 -4.14 -3.33
C SER A 339 -13.83 -4.72 -1.94
N ASN A 340 -14.71 -4.46 -0.97
CA ASN A 340 -14.59 -5.00 0.38
C ASN A 340 -14.72 -6.54 0.38
N VAL A 341 -15.71 -7.10 -0.36
CA VAL A 341 -15.85 -8.56 -0.44
C VAL A 341 -14.72 -9.18 -1.25
N GLN A 342 -14.26 -8.54 -2.33
CA GLN A 342 -13.12 -9.00 -3.13
C GLN A 342 -11.84 -9.07 -2.29
N ASN A 343 -11.54 -8.01 -1.56
CA ASN A 343 -10.38 -7.98 -0.67
C ASN A 343 -10.46 -9.05 0.43
N MET A 344 -11.64 -9.25 1.01
CA MET A 344 -11.87 -10.31 2.00
C MET A 344 -11.61 -11.70 1.40
N VAL A 345 -12.17 -12.00 0.24
CA VAL A 345 -11.94 -13.29 -0.44
C VAL A 345 -10.47 -13.48 -0.77
N LYS A 346 -9.81 -12.45 -1.31
CA LYS A 346 -8.37 -12.47 -1.62
C LYS A 346 -7.51 -12.73 -0.38
N GLN A 347 -7.81 -12.08 0.74
CA GLN A 347 -7.11 -12.31 2.01
C GLN A 347 -7.28 -13.74 2.54
N LEU A 348 -8.46 -14.33 2.38
CA LEU A 348 -8.78 -15.66 2.90
C LEU A 348 -8.28 -16.80 2.01
N THR A 349 -8.26 -16.60 0.70
CA THR A 349 -8.01 -17.68 -0.28
C THR A 349 -6.78 -17.46 -1.15
N GLY A 350 -6.25 -16.22 -1.19
CA GLY A 350 -5.22 -15.80 -2.14
C GLY A 350 -5.74 -15.58 -3.56
N ILE A 351 -7.02 -15.85 -3.84
CA ILE A 351 -7.62 -15.72 -5.18
C ILE A 351 -8.22 -14.33 -5.36
N ASP A 352 -7.85 -13.64 -6.43
CA ASP A 352 -8.47 -12.39 -6.86
C ASP A 352 -9.70 -12.71 -7.72
N SER A 353 -10.84 -12.98 -7.05
CA SER A 353 -12.07 -13.38 -7.73
C SER A 353 -12.66 -12.21 -8.52
N HIS A 354 -13.09 -12.48 -9.76
CA HIS A 354 -13.77 -11.54 -10.65
C HIS A 354 -15.14 -12.04 -11.14
N HIS A 355 -15.61 -13.17 -10.61
CA HIS A 355 -16.95 -13.69 -10.83
C HIS A 355 -17.91 -13.09 -9.82
N ILE A 356 -18.92 -12.35 -10.28
CA ILE A 356 -19.86 -11.68 -9.39
C ILE A 356 -21.30 -12.09 -9.66
N ARG A 357 -22.15 -11.94 -8.64
CA ARG A 357 -23.62 -11.92 -8.79
C ARG A 357 -24.13 -10.69 -8.07
N PHE A 358 -24.94 -9.90 -8.76
CA PHE A 358 -25.61 -8.73 -8.16
C PHE A 358 -26.59 -9.17 -7.09
N ALA A 359 -26.67 -8.44 -5.97
CA ALA A 359 -27.71 -8.65 -4.96
C ALA A 359 -29.10 -8.45 -5.60
N GLY A 360 -29.89 -9.52 -5.61
CA GLY A 360 -31.19 -9.57 -6.30
C GLY A 360 -31.11 -9.76 -7.82
N GLY A 361 -29.92 -10.05 -8.39
CA GLY A 361 -29.69 -10.23 -9.82
C GLY A 361 -29.61 -8.92 -10.61
N SER A 362 -29.16 -9.00 -11.87
CA SER A 362 -29.07 -7.83 -12.76
C SER A 362 -30.43 -7.25 -13.14
N SER A 363 -31.48 -8.05 -13.05
CA SER A 363 -32.86 -7.66 -13.34
C SER A 363 -33.61 -7.05 -12.16
N ASN A 364 -32.98 -6.89 -10.97
CA ASN A 364 -33.70 -6.39 -9.81
C ASN A 364 -34.26 -4.98 -10.03
N THR A 365 -35.46 -4.77 -9.51
CA THR A 365 -36.15 -3.47 -9.57
C THR A 365 -36.05 -2.67 -8.27
N VAL A 366 -35.61 -3.30 -7.17
CA VAL A 366 -35.49 -2.65 -5.86
C VAL A 366 -34.46 -1.52 -5.92
N SER A 367 -33.37 -1.70 -6.69
CA SER A 367 -32.34 -0.69 -6.95
C SER A 367 -32.89 0.64 -7.49
N ARG A 368 -34.06 0.61 -8.17
CA ARG A 368 -34.74 1.82 -8.70
C ARG A 368 -35.11 2.81 -7.61
N SER A 369 -35.49 2.34 -6.41
CA SER A 369 -35.79 3.21 -5.28
C SER A 369 -34.59 3.96 -4.72
N PHE A 370 -33.39 3.51 -5.03
CA PHE A 370 -32.14 4.16 -4.62
C PHE A 370 -31.55 5.04 -5.74
N ASN A 371 -31.56 4.53 -6.99
CA ASN A 371 -31.03 5.25 -8.15
C ASN A 371 -31.62 4.69 -9.44
N GLN A 372 -32.41 5.48 -10.13
CA GLN A 372 -33.00 5.07 -11.39
C GLN A 372 -31.93 4.88 -12.48
N GLY A 373 -32.00 3.76 -13.19
CA GLY A 373 -31.06 3.41 -14.26
C GLY A 373 -29.69 2.90 -13.77
N ILE A 374 -29.50 2.71 -12.46
CA ILE A 374 -28.22 2.28 -11.91
C ILE A 374 -27.77 0.91 -12.44
N MET A 375 -28.70 -0.06 -12.55
CA MET A 375 -28.33 -1.40 -13.03
C MET A 375 -27.85 -1.38 -14.48
N SER A 376 -28.50 -0.55 -15.35
CA SER A 376 -28.10 -0.40 -16.75
C SER A 376 -26.67 0.17 -16.92
N ARG A 377 -26.18 0.92 -15.94
CA ARG A 377 -24.79 1.41 -15.89
C ARG A 377 -23.87 0.36 -15.29
N LEU A 378 -24.23 -0.21 -14.12
CA LEU A 378 -23.39 -1.18 -13.41
C LEU A 378 -23.07 -2.43 -14.22
N VAL A 379 -24.02 -2.97 -15.00
CA VAL A 379 -23.75 -4.16 -15.84
C VAL A 379 -22.66 -3.91 -16.90
N LYS A 380 -22.50 -2.65 -17.35
CA LYS A 380 -21.43 -2.26 -18.26
C LYS A 380 -20.12 -1.99 -17.52
N ASP A 381 -20.23 -1.29 -16.39
CA ASP A 381 -19.07 -0.85 -15.61
C ASP A 381 -18.32 -2.02 -14.97
N VAL A 382 -19.03 -3.05 -14.48
CA VAL A 382 -18.40 -4.26 -13.95
C VAL A 382 -17.61 -4.99 -15.04
N GLN A 383 -18.17 -5.10 -16.26
CA GLN A 383 -17.50 -5.74 -17.40
C GLN A 383 -16.28 -4.92 -17.86
N ASN A 384 -16.39 -3.59 -17.92
CA ASN A 384 -15.28 -2.70 -18.26
C ASN A 384 -14.12 -2.79 -17.25
N ARG A 385 -14.41 -3.19 -16.01
CA ARG A 385 -13.42 -3.41 -14.94
C ARG A 385 -12.92 -4.86 -14.87
N GLY A 386 -13.29 -5.71 -15.82
CA GLY A 386 -12.82 -7.09 -15.93
C GLY A 386 -13.63 -8.11 -15.10
N PHE A 387 -14.71 -7.69 -14.44
CA PHE A 387 -15.61 -8.64 -13.78
C PHE A 387 -16.54 -9.33 -14.77
N LYS A 388 -16.91 -10.58 -14.47
CA LYS A 388 -17.97 -11.34 -15.15
C LYS A 388 -19.13 -11.52 -14.18
N TYR A 389 -20.32 -11.07 -14.56
CA TYR A 389 -21.50 -11.29 -13.71
C TYR A 389 -22.35 -12.44 -14.23
N TYR A 390 -23.01 -13.14 -13.30
CA TYR A 390 -23.82 -14.30 -13.56
C TYR A 390 -25.16 -14.18 -12.86
N ASP A 391 -26.25 -14.15 -13.60
CA ASP A 391 -27.58 -14.42 -13.09
C ASP A 391 -27.85 -15.94 -13.11
N TRP A 392 -29.03 -16.38 -13.39
CA TRP A 392 -29.45 -17.79 -13.43
C TRP A 392 -30.51 -18.02 -14.51
N ASN A 393 -30.67 -19.25 -14.95
CA ASN A 393 -31.78 -19.69 -15.84
C ASN A 393 -32.63 -20.78 -15.19
N ALA A 394 -32.34 -21.19 -13.96
CA ALA A 394 -33.15 -22.04 -13.11
C ALA A 394 -33.09 -21.55 -11.66
N SER A 395 -34.17 -21.67 -10.92
CA SER A 395 -34.23 -21.24 -9.53
C SER A 395 -34.91 -22.31 -8.67
N SER A 396 -34.33 -22.54 -7.48
CA SER A 396 -34.95 -23.40 -6.46
C SER A 396 -36.25 -22.81 -5.86
N GLY A 397 -36.47 -21.49 -6.04
CA GLY A 397 -37.55 -20.78 -5.39
C GLY A 397 -37.39 -20.58 -3.88
N ASP A 398 -36.25 -20.92 -3.31
CA ASP A 398 -35.97 -20.80 -1.88
C ASP A 398 -35.92 -19.34 -1.39
N ALA A 399 -35.72 -18.37 -2.29
CA ALA A 399 -35.82 -16.94 -2.01
C ALA A 399 -37.20 -16.46 -1.58
N ALA A 400 -38.26 -17.22 -1.91
CA ALA A 400 -39.64 -16.85 -1.59
C ALA A 400 -39.96 -16.84 -0.08
N GLY A 401 -39.10 -17.43 0.75
CA GLY A 401 -39.26 -17.44 2.20
C GLY A 401 -38.05 -18.06 2.92
N ASN A 402 -38.05 -17.99 4.25
CA ASN A 402 -36.98 -18.54 5.05
C ASN A 402 -36.95 -20.08 5.05
N LEU A 403 -38.12 -20.70 5.05
CA LEU A 403 -38.31 -22.15 5.10
C LEU A 403 -39.36 -22.57 4.04
N VAL A 404 -38.98 -22.43 2.78
CA VAL A 404 -39.73 -23.00 1.65
C VAL A 404 -39.70 -24.53 1.78
N SER A 405 -40.79 -25.24 1.52
CA SER A 405 -40.82 -26.70 1.69
C SER A 405 -39.73 -27.36 0.81
N ARG A 406 -39.12 -28.39 1.36
CA ARG A 406 -38.10 -29.19 0.65
C ARG A 406 -38.60 -29.66 -0.71
N ASP A 407 -39.85 -30.20 -0.76
CA ASP A 407 -40.41 -30.76 -1.99
C ASP A 407 -40.64 -29.67 -3.07
N SER A 408 -41.03 -28.46 -2.64
CA SER A 408 -41.13 -27.32 -3.57
C SER A 408 -39.78 -26.91 -4.12
N ILE A 409 -38.74 -26.90 -3.27
CA ILE A 409 -37.35 -26.61 -3.70
C ILE A 409 -36.89 -27.66 -4.70
N VAL A 410 -37.11 -28.95 -4.43
CA VAL A 410 -36.77 -30.03 -5.36
C VAL A 410 -37.50 -29.85 -6.68
N ALA A 411 -38.84 -29.69 -6.65
CA ALA A 411 -39.66 -29.57 -7.84
C ALA A 411 -39.23 -28.37 -8.74
N ASN A 412 -38.97 -27.22 -8.11
CA ASN A 412 -38.52 -26.01 -8.82
C ASN A 412 -37.13 -26.23 -9.42
N SER A 413 -36.18 -26.76 -8.62
CA SER A 413 -34.79 -26.96 -9.03
C SER A 413 -34.64 -27.98 -10.17
N THR A 414 -35.55 -28.98 -10.25
CA THR A 414 -35.49 -30.07 -11.23
C THR A 414 -36.39 -29.85 -12.45
N SER A 415 -36.99 -28.68 -12.57
CA SER A 415 -37.94 -28.34 -13.67
C SER A 415 -37.25 -28.01 -15.00
N SER A 416 -35.97 -27.66 -14.99
CA SER A 416 -35.22 -27.27 -16.20
C SER A 416 -34.64 -28.48 -16.94
N SER A 417 -34.76 -28.46 -18.28
CA SER A 417 -34.15 -29.43 -19.17
C SER A 417 -33.13 -28.81 -20.14
N ALA A 418 -32.70 -27.57 -19.88
CA ALA A 418 -31.71 -26.88 -20.69
C ALA A 418 -30.35 -27.61 -20.63
N ASN A 419 -29.61 -27.59 -21.72
CA ASN A 419 -28.29 -28.21 -21.74
C ASN A 419 -27.34 -27.57 -20.74
N HIS A 420 -27.42 -26.26 -20.57
CA HIS A 420 -26.63 -25.53 -19.57
C HIS A 420 -27.57 -24.89 -18.56
N ILE A 421 -27.45 -25.32 -17.31
CA ILE A 421 -28.31 -24.86 -16.20
C ILE A 421 -27.44 -24.13 -15.20
N CYS A 422 -27.74 -22.87 -14.92
CA CYS A 422 -27.24 -22.14 -13.75
C CYS A 422 -28.37 -22.07 -12.73
N LEU A 423 -28.28 -22.87 -11.66
CA LEU A 423 -29.31 -23.03 -10.65
C LEU A 423 -29.06 -22.11 -9.47
N LEU A 424 -29.98 -21.16 -9.21
CA LEU A 424 -29.95 -20.30 -8.04
C LEU A 424 -30.48 -21.03 -6.81
N MET A 425 -29.69 -21.05 -5.77
CA MET A 425 -30.00 -21.47 -4.40
C MET A 425 -29.34 -20.51 -3.41
N HIS A 426 -29.68 -20.61 -2.13
CA HIS A 426 -29.08 -19.80 -1.09
C HIS A 426 -28.56 -20.70 0.06
N ASP A 427 -27.43 -20.30 0.65
CA ASP A 427 -26.82 -20.99 1.80
C ASP A 427 -26.82 -20.13 3.08
N SER A 428 -27.57 -19.02 3.11
CA SER A 428 -27.76 -18.22 4.33
C SER A 428 -28.43 -19.02 5.46
N ARG A 429 -28.27 -18.56 6.71
CA ARG A 429 -28.71 -19.27 7.93
C ARG A 429 -30.13 -19.87 7.88
N PRO A 430 -31.17 -19.19 7.38
CA PRO A 430 -32.53 -19.75 7.42
C PRO A 430 -32.78 -20.83 6.36
N LYS A 431 -31.89 -21.05 5.40
CA LYS A 431 -32.10 -21.94 4.23
C LYS A 431 -31.81 -23.41 4.51
N THR A 432 -32.24 -23.92 5.66
CA THR A 432 -31.98 -25.32 6.04
C THR A 432 -32.68 -26.32 5.12
N THR A 433 -33.86 -26.00 4.61
CA THR A 433 -34.62 -26.84 3.66
C THR A 433 -33.96 -26.92 2.29
N THR A 434 -33.20 -25.91 1.87
CA THR A 434 -32.37 -25.94 0.67
C THR A 434 -31.27 -27.00 0.80
N VAL A 435 -30.62 -27.06 1.98
CA VAL A 435 -29.62 -28.09 2.27
C VAL A 435 -30.25 -29.49 2.22
N ASP A 436 -31.45 -29.65 2.79
CA ASP A 436 -32.13 -30.96 2.84
C ASP A 436 -32.62 -31.40 1.45
N ALA A 437 -32.86 -30.47 0.52
CA ALA A 437 -33.25 -30.74 -0.87
C ALA A 437 -32.07 -31.09 -1.78
N LEU A 438 -30.86 -30.62 -1.48
CA LEU A 438 -29.70 -30.68 -2.34
C LEU A 438 -29.33 -32.11 -2.80
N PRO A 439 -29.36 -33.16 -1.95
CA PRO A 439 -29.07 -34.53 -2.39
C PRO A 439 -29.96 -34.99 -3.54
N GLU A 440 -31.26 -34.79 -3.43
CA GLU A 440 -32.22 -35.22 -4.46
C GLU A 440 -32.05 -34.41 -5.77
N ILE A 441 -31.75 -33.13 -5.69
CA ILE A 441 -31.43 -32.29 -6.85
C ILE A 441 -30.21 -32.82 -7.57
N ILE A 442 -29.14 -33.15 -6.86
CA ILE A 442 -27.91 -33.71 -7.41
C ILE A 442 -28.20 -35.06 -8.08
N GLU A 443 -28.88 -35.98 -7.39
CA GLU A 443 -29.22 -37.31 -7.91
C GLU A 443 -30.08 -37.23 -9.17
N HIS A 444 -31.03 -36.29 -9.24
CA HIS A 444 -31.86 -36.06 -10.40
C HIS A 444 -31.03 -35.74 -11.64
N TYR A 445 -30.14 -34.75 -11.56
CA TYR A 445 -29.32 -34.32 -12.67
C TYR A 445 -28.20 -35.32 -13.02
N MET A 446 -27.69 -36.08 -12.05
CA MET A 446 -26.79 -37.21 -12.32
C MET A 446 -27.46 -38.29 -13.17
N LYS A 447 -28.72 -38.66 -12.85
CA LYS A 447 -29.50 -39.64 -13.64
C LYS A 447 -29.75 -39.15 -15.05
N LEU A 448 -29.84 -37.83 -15.28
CA LEU A 448 -30.02 -37.24 -16.61
C LEU A 448 -28.70 -37.02 -17.39
N GLY A 449 -27.55 -37.39 -16.79
CA GLY A 449 -26.23 -37.31 -17.40
C GLY A 449 -25.64 -35.90 -17.44
N TYR A 450 -26.03 -34.99 -16.50
CA TYR A 450 -25.40 -33.70 -16.39
C TYR A 450 -24.05 -33.80 -15.71
N ALA A 451 -23.08 -33.04 -16.24
CA ALA A 451 -21.83 -32.74 -15.54
C ALA A 451 -22.05 -31.60 -14.56
N PHE A 452 -21.49 -31.73 -13.36
CA PHE A 452 -21.55 -30.67 -12.31
C PHE A 452 -20.24 -29.90 -12.34
N LEU A 453 -20.28 -28.64 -12.73
CA LEU A 453 -19.09 -27.82 -12.85
C LEU A 453 -19.24 -26.53 -12.01
N PRO A 454 -18.14 -26.05 -11.43
CA PRO A 454 -18.11 -24.72 -10.87
C PRO A 454 -18.04 -23.67 -12.00
N ILE A 455 -18.52 -22.45 -11.78
CA ILE A 455 -18.36 -21.35 -12.72
C ILE A 455 -16.86 -21.02 -12.84
N ASN A 456 -16.40 -20.81 -14.07
CA ASN A 456 -15.05 -20.40 -14.39
C ASN A 456 -15.05 -19.46 -15.62
N ASP A 457 -13.88 -19.05 -16.08
CA ASP A 457 -13.75 -18.09 -17.18
C ASP A 457 -14.34 -18.55 -18.52
N SER A 458 -14.48 -19.85 -18.74
CA SER A 458 -15.08 -20.44 -19.94
C SER A 458 -16.57 -20.72 -19.79
N THR A 459 -17.15 -20.51 -18.59
CA THR A 459 -18.58 -20.71 -18.35
C THR A 459 -19.40 -19.74 -19.18
N PRO A 460 -20.40 -20.20 -19.95
CA PRO A 460 -21.33 -19.32 -20.64
C PRO A 460 -21.99 -18.35 -19.67
N VAL A 461 -22.14 -17.10 -20.05
CA VAL A 461 -22.79 -16.10 -19.21
C VAL A 461 -24.30 -16.33 -19.19
N PHE A 462 -24.90 -16.18 -18.01
CA PHE A 462 -26.33 -16.23 -17.77
C PHE A 462 -26.78 -14.84 -17.37
N HIS A 463 -27.31 -14.06 -18.30
CA HIS A 463 -27.72 -12.69 -18.06
C HIS A 463 -29.24 -12.56 -18.17
N HIS A 464 -29.86 -11.90 -17.19
CA HIS A 464 -31.23 -11.46 -17.27
C HIS A 464 -31.34 -10.15 -18.07
N GLY A 465 -32.55 -9.83 -18.55
CA GLY A 465 -32.82 -8.48 -19.03
C GLY A 465 -32.76 -7.46 -17.89
N VAL A 466 -32.09 -6.34 -18.13
CA VAL A 466 -31.92 -5.29 -17.12
C VAL A 466 -33.20 -4.43 -17.04
N ASN A 467 -33.75 -4.29 -15.84
CA ASN A 467 -35.04 -3.61 -15.63
C ASN A 467 -34.93 -2.26 -14.93
N ASN A 468 -33.72 -1.82 -14.59
CA ASN A 468 -33.46 -0.51 -13.97
C ASN A 468 -32.21 0.15 -14.54
#